data_4d3421e37f9debad4048869679abbe86
#
_entry.id   4d3421e37f9debad4048869679abbe86
#
_cell.length_a   1.000
_cell.length_b   1.000
_cell.length_c   1.000
_cell.angle_alpha   90.00
_cell.angle_beta   90.00
_cell.angle_gamma   90.00
#
_symmetry.space_group_name_H-M   'P 1'
#
loop_
_entity.id
_entity.type
_entity.pdbx_description
1 polymer ?
#
loop_
_entity_poly.entity_id
_entity_poly.type
_entity_poly.pdbx_seq_one_letter_code
_entity_poly.pdbx_strand_id
1 'polypeptide(L)'
;MQRRAVFGLFLLPLARGQGTCTPTPALAQGPYSLRDVPQREDLREGLPGVPLRLLLRVRDRACRPLQGARVDLWHTDALGRYSGVHAPGTFCRGWQATDERGEVAFLTLFPGWYPSRTPHLHLRVEVGGRVFATQLFFPEEVQREVYALPPYRERGMPRVNNRQDGLFRADLLLRLEREGEGYRGAFVLTLPF
;
A
#
# COMPACT_ATOMS: atom_id res chain seq x y z
N MET A 1 12.63 20.13 -70.57
CA MET A 1 13.29 19.36 -69.49
C MET A 1 12.89 19.97 -68.15
N GLN A 2 11.86 19.42 -67.49
CA GLN A 2 11.43 19.87 -66.15
C GLN A 2 12.02 18.96 -65.10
N ARG A 3 12.85 19.54 -64.18
CA ARG A 3 13.40 18.82 -63.01
C ARG A 3 12.34 18.83 -61.90
N ARG A 4 11.85 17.65 -61.56
CA ARG A 4 11.00 17.45 -60.39
C ARG A 4 11.88 17.43 -59.14
N ALA A 5 11.65 18.37 -58.25
CA ALA A 5 12.24 18.37 -56.91
C ALA A 5 11.47 17.36 -56.02
N VAL A 6 12.17 16.35 -55.50
CA VAL A 6 11.63 15.41 -54.53
C VAL A 6 11.87 16.00 -53.12
N PHE A 7 10.79 16.47 -52.49
CA PHE A 7 10.83 16.87 -51.06
C PHE A 7 10.80 15.62 -50.22
N GLY A 8 11.94 15.26 -49.68
CA GLY A 8 12.04 14.22 -48.65
C GLY A 8 11.43 14.71 -47.35
N LEU A 9 10.35 14.09 -46.90
CA LEU A 9 9.72 14.32 -45.60
C LEU A 9 10.59 13.69 -44.51
N PHE A 10 11.40 14.51 -43.83
CA PHE A 10 12.11 14.10 -42.62
C PHE A 10 11.11 13.96 -41.47
N LEU A 11 10.70 12.74 -41.17
CA LEU A 11 10.03 12.40 -39.92
C LEU A 11 11.04 12.46 -38.79
N LEU A 12 11.03 13.56 -38.04
CA LEU A 12 11.74 13.64 -36.75
C LEU A 12 11.09 12.63 -35.79
N PRO A 13 11.86 11.75 -35.13
CA PRO A 13 11.34 10.90 -34.10
C PRO A 13 10.83 11.80 -32.95
N LEU A 14 9.55 11.75 -32.63
CA LEU A 14 8.99 12.27 -31.39
C LEU A 14 9.68 11.57 -30.25
N ALA A 15 10.69 12.20 -29.65
CA ALA A 15 11.26 11.79 -28.39
C ALA A 15 10.14 11.87 -27.34
N ARG A 16 9.51 10.73 -27.05
CA ARG A 16 8.67 10.59 -25.87
C ARG A 16 9.58 10.82 -24.67
N GLY A 17 9.51 12.01 -24.09
CA GLY A 17 10.15 12.32 -22.82
C GLY A 17 9.69 11.26 -21.82
N GLN A 18 10.58 10.35 -21.46
CA GLN A 18 10.31 9.36 -20.40
C GLN A 18 10.34 10.14 -19.08
N GLY A 19 9.14 10.55 -18.63
CA GLY A 19 8.98 11.10 -17.30
C GLY A 19 9.49 10.09 -16.27
N THR A 20 10.30 10.53 -15.32
CA THR A 20 10.71 9.69 -14.19
C THR A 20 9.74 9.89 -13.04
N CYS A 21 9.26 8.78 -12.49
CA CYS A 21 8.42 8.80 -11.29
C CYS A 21 9.31 8.82 -10.04
N THR A 22 8.94 9.67 -9.07
CA THR A 22 9.62 9.71 -7.78
C THR A 22 9.46 8.39 -7.04
N PRO A 23 10.54 7.74 -6.61
CA PRO A 23 10.45 6.49 -5.85
C PRO A 23 9.70 6.69 -4.53
N THR A 24 8.88 5.69 -4.18
CA THR A 24 8.29 5.61 -2.85
C THR A 24 9.39 5.42 -1.81
N PRO A 25 9.35 6.12 -0.67
CA PRO A 25 10.33 5.91 0.39
C PRO A 25 10.33 4.47 0.90
N ALA A 26 11.51 3.86 1.00
CA ALA A 26 11.68 2.58 1.66
C ALA A 26 11.67 2.76 3.18
N LEU A 27 10.94 1.88 3.87
CA LEU A 27 10.93 1.80 5.33
C LEU A 27 11.23 0.37 5.79
N ALA A 28 11.62 0.24 7.05
CA ALA A 28 11.88 -1.07 7.64
C ALA A 28 10.66 -1.99 7.53
N GLN A 29 10.89 -3.23 7.12
CA GLN A 29 9.87 -4.26 7.01
C GLN A 29 9.23 -4.60 8.36
N GLY A 30 9.95 -4.36 9.45
CA GLY A 30 9.50 -4.69 10.80
C GLY A 30 9.67 -6.17 11.15
N PRO A 31 9.53 -6.53 12.45
CA PRO A 31 9.85 -7.87 12.94
C PRO A 31 8.72 -8.90 12.72
N TYR A 32 7.52 -8.48 12.32
CA TYR A 32 6.32 -9.33 12.26
C TYR A 32 5.95 -9.79 10.86
N SER A 33 6.89 -9.70 9.91
CA SER A 33 6.75 -10.29 8.58
C SER A 33 6.88 -11.81 8.67
N LEU A 34 5.93 -12.53 8.08
CA LEU A 34 5.96 -13.99 7.95
C LEU A 34 6.10 -14.37 6.47
N ARG A 35 6.75 -15.50 6.19
CA ARG A 35 6.96 -15.96 4.80
C ARG A 35 5.78 -16.76 4.27
N ASP A 36 5.25 -17.66 5.09
CA ASP A 36 4.17 -18.57 4.71
C ASP A 36 2.81 -17.95 5.00
N VAL A 37 2.42 -17.01 4.13
CA VAL A 37 1.13 -16.33 4.21
C VAL A 37 0.26 -16.68 3.00
N PRO A 38 -1.08 -16.76 3.15
CA PRO A 38 -1.96 -17.15 2.06
C PRO A 38 -2.02 -16.11 0.94
N GLN A 39 -2.17 -16.60 -0.30
CA GLN A 39 -2.56 -15.75 -1.42
C GLN A 39 -4.07 -15.52 -1.37
N ARG A 40 -4.50 -14.30 -1.11
CA ARG A 40 -5.92 -13.95 -1.03
C ARG A 40 -6.16 -12.45 -1.05
N GLU A 41 -7.35 -12.04 -1.48
CA GLU A 41 -7.79 -10.64 -1.47
C GLU A 41 -8.39 -10.26 -0.12
N ASP A 42 -9.27 -11.11 0.45
CA ASP A 42 -9.93 -10.84 1.73
C ASP A 42 -9.08 -11.33 2.90
N LEU A 43 -8.59 -10.38 3.68
CA LEU A 43 -7.69 -10.61 4.82
C LEU A 43 -8.42 -10.59 6.18
N ARG A 44 -9.75 -10.38 6.20
CA ARG A 44 -10.48 -10.08 7.45
C ARG A 44 -10.73 -11.29 8.33
N GLU A 45 -10.86 -12.49 7.75
CA GLU A 45 -11.20 -13.74 8.46
C GLU A 45 -12.41 -13.60 9.41
N GLY A 46 -13.40 -12.78 9.05
CA GLY A 46 -14.60 -12.57 9.86
C GLY A 46 -14.40 -11.77 11.14
N LEU A 47 -13.20 -11.19 11.36
CA LEU A 47 -12.95 -10.35 12.53
C LEU A 47 -13.75 -9.05 12.49
N PRO A 48 -14.17 -8.55 13.67
CA PRO A 48 -14.83 -7.25 13.76
C PRO A 48 -13.85 -6.10 13.52
N GLY A 49 -14.34 -5.05 12.88
CA GLY A 49 -13.57 -3.83 12.61
C GLY A 49 -14.12 -3.05 11.43
N VAL A 50 -13.64 -1.84 11.23
CA VAL A 50 -14.02 -0.98 10.11
C VAL A 50 -13.37 -1.51 8.83
N PRO A 51 -14.16 -1.87 7.78
CA PRO A 51 -13.63 -2.37 6.53
C PRO A 51 -12.72 -1.36 5.83
N LEU A 52 -11.67 -1.85 5.23
CA LEU A 52 -10.74 -1.08 4.40
C LEU A 52 -10.51 -1.83 3.08
N ARG A 53 -11.01 -1.27 1.99
CA ARG A 53 -10.64 -1.69 0.63
C ARG A 53 -9.39 -0.92 0.21
N LEU A 54 -8.28 -1.60 0.00
CA LEU A 54 -7.00 -1.01 -0.37
C LEU A 54 -6.71 -1.32 -1.85
N LEU A 55 -6.53 -0.28 -2.66
CA LEU A 55 -6.11 -0.38 -4.06
C LEU A 55 -4.66 0.10 -4.18
N LEU A 56 -3.78 -0.76 -4.65
CA LEU A 56 -2.38 -0.45 -4.87
C LEU A 56 -2.03 -0.57 -6.34
N ARG A 57 -1.23 0.37 -6.83
CA ARG A 57 -0.60 0.28 -8.15
C ARG A 57 0.91 0.27 -7.99
N VAL A 58 1.57 -0.74 -8.54
CA VAL A 58 3.02 -0.91 -8.50
C VAL A 58 3.61 -0.55 -9.87
N ARG A 59 4.63 0.31 -9.87
CA ARG A 59 5.33 0.74 -11.09
C ARG A 59 6.83 0.91 -10.84
N ASP A 60 7.59 0.94 -11.93
CA ASP A 60 9.03 1.26 -11.90
C ASP A 60 9.28 2.78 -11.93
N ARG A 61 10.57 3.16 -11.90
CA ARG A 61 11.00 4.56 -12.00
C ARG A 61 10.66 5.22 -13.34
N ALA A 62 10.51 4.45 -14.41
CA ALA A 62 10.04 4.96 -15.71
C ALA A 62 8.52 5.06 -15.78
N CYS A 63 7.81 4.96 -14.64
CA CYS A 63 6.35 5.01 -14.49
C CYS A 63 5.61 3.85 -15.18
N ARG A 64 6.30 2.79 -15.60
CA ARG A 64 5.69 1.63 -16.25
C ARG A 64 5.09 0.71 -15.19
N PRO A 65 3.86 0.19 -15.40
CA PRO A 65 3.26 -0.77 -14.50
C PRO A 65 4.12 -2.04 -14.40
N LEU A 66 4.19 -2.61 -13.22
CA LEU A 66 4.90 -3.87 -12.96
C LEU A 66 3.89 -4.98 -12.77
N GLN A 67 3.69 -5.80 -13.80
CA GLN A 67 2.86 -7.00 -13.77
C GLN A 67 3.56 -8.14 -13.03
N GLY A 68 2.78 -8.97 -12.32
CA GLY A 68 3.28 -10.15 -11.62
C GLY A 68 4.13 -9.85 -10.39
N ALA A 69 4.20 -8.59 -9.94
CA ALA A 69 4.85 -8.24 -8.69
C ALA A 69 4.04 -8.82 -7.52
N ARG A 70 4.69 -9.62 -6.68
CA ARG A 70 4.11 -10.10 -5.43
C ARG A 70 4.04 -8.94 -4.43
N VAL A 71 2.84 -8.63 -3.95
CA VAL A 71 2.60 -7.62 -2.92
C VAL A 71 2.10 -8.33 -1.66
N ASP A 72 2.92 -8.35 -0.62
CA ASP A 72 2.53 -8.81 0.71
C ASP A 72 2.02 -7.62 1.52
N LEU A 73 0.88 -7.80 2.18
CA LEU A 73 0.27 -6.86 3.11
C LEU A 73 0.11 -7.51 4.48
N TRP A 74 0.51 -6.82 5.55
CA TRP A 74 0.18 -7.24 6.91
C TRP A 74 0.06 -6.04 7.83
N HIS A 75 -0.78 -6.20 8.83
CA HIS A 75 -1.01 -5.22 9.90
C HIS A 75 -1.70 -5.87 11.10
N THR A 76 -1.97 -5.11 12.12
CA THR A 76 -2.71 -5.55 13.31
C THR A 76 -4.21 -5.65 13.05
N ASP A 77 -4.92 -6.51 13.80
CA ASP A 77 -6.37 -6.44 13.91
C ASP A 77 -6.83 -5.14 14.60
N ALA A 78 -8.14 -4.96 14.76
CA ALA A 78 -8.71 -3.78 15.42
C ALA A 78 -8.25 -3.60 16.89
N LEU A 79 -7.79 -4.67 17.52
CA LEU A 79 -7.26 -4.66 18.89
C LEU A 79 -5.74 -4.49 18.97
N GLY A 80 -5.07 -4.24 17.85
CA GLY A 80 -3.62 -4.01 17.80
C GLY A 80 -2.79 -5.28 17.92
N ARG A 81 -3.33 -6.46 17.53
CA ARG A 81 -2.63 -7.75 17.58
C ARG A 81 -2.23 -8.21 16.18
N TYR A 82 -1.03 -8.73 16.02
CA TYR A 82 -0.60 -9.39 14.79
C TYR A 82 -0.92 -10.88 14.83
N SER A 83 -1.52 -11.40 13.76
CA SER A 83 -1.72 -12.84 13.55
C SER A 83 -0.37 -13.57 13.45
N GLY A 84 -0.34 -14.83 13.94
CA GLY A 84 0.88 -15.63 13.96
C GLY A 84 1.97 -15.14 14.93
N VAL A 85 1.71 -14.04 15.68
CA VAL A 85 2.63 -13.43 16.66
C VAL A 85 1.93 -13.25 18.01
N HIS A 86 0.89 -12.43 18.06
CA HIS A 86 0.15 -12.13 19.30
C HIS A 86 -1.14 -12.94 19.42
N ALA A 87 -1.61 -13.51 18.32
CA ALA A 87 -2.78 -14.37 18.25
C ALA A 87 -2.59 -15.40 17.12
N PRO A 88 -3.21 -16.61 17.24
CA PRO A 88 -3.16 -17.61 16.18
C PRO A 88 -3.87 -17.11 14.90
N GLY A 89 -3.63 -17.80 13.78
CA GLY A 89 -4.27 -17.49 12.50
C GLY A 89 -3.42 -16.64 11.56
N THR A 90 -4.05 -16.19 10.48
CA THR A 90 -3.42 -15.41 9.41
C THR A 90 -4.18 -14.12 9.08
N PHE A 91 -5.13 -13.71 9.93
CA PHE A 91 -5.93 -12.51 9.73
C PHE A 91 -5.09 -11.25 9.50
N CYS A 92 -5.62 -10.30 8.75
CA CYS A 92 -4.96 -9.06 8.38
C CYS A 92 -3.57 -9.29 7.74
N ARG A 93 -3.41 -10.43 7.04
CA ARG A 93 -2.16 -10.85 6.42
C ARG A 93 -2.43 -11.67 5.16
N GLY A 94 -1.72 -11.36 4.09
CA GLY A 94 -1.81 -12.09 2.84
C GLY A 94 -0.98 -11.46 1.74
N TRP A 95 -0.99 -12.06 0.55
CA TRP A 95 -0.35 -11.50 -0.62
C TRP A 95 -1.20 -11.68 -1.87
N GLN A 96 -0.93 -10.84 -2.87
CA GLN A 96 -1.51 -10.89 -4.21
C GLN A 96 -0.43 -10.58 -5.24
N ALA A 97 -0.63 -11.02 -6.49
CA ALA A 97 0.19 -10.60 -7.62
C ALA A 97 -0.50 -9.46 -8.37
N THR A 98 0.25 -8.47 -8.80
CA THR A 98 -0.26 -7.37 -9.61
C THR A 98 -0.69 -7.83 -11.01
N ASP A 99 -1.75 -7.23 -11.54
CA ASP A 99 -2.25 -7.44 -12.90
C ASP A 99 -1.40 -6.71 -13.97
N GLU A 100 -1.87 -6.71 -15.22
CA GLU A 100 -1.22 -6.05 -16.36
C GLU A 100 -1.08 -4.52 -16.20
N ARG A 101 -1.92 -3.92 -15.36
CA ARG A 101 -1.87 -2.49 -15.01
C ARG A 101 -1.00 -2.20 -13.81
N GLY A 102 -0.36 -3.24 -13.25
CA GLY A 102 0.38 -3.16 -12.00
C GLY A 102 -0.51 -3.01 -10.78
N GLU A 103 -1.81 -3.35 -10.88
CA GLU A 103 -2.80 -3.14 -9.83
C GLU A 103 -3.02 -4.39 -9.01
N VAL A 104 -3.32 -4.19 -7.73
CA VAL A 104 -3.71 -5.23 -6.78
C VAL A 104 -4.67 -4.64 -5.76
N ALA A 105 -5.64 -5.44 -5.32
CA ALA A 105 -6.63 -5.05 -4.33
C ALA A 105 -6.59 -5.96 -3.10
N PHE A 106 -6.83 -5.37 -1.94
CA PHE A 106 -7.06 -6.08 -0.68
C PHE A 106 -8.32 -5.57 -0.01
N LEU A 107 -9.08 -6.48 0.57
CA LEU A 107 -10.16 -6.17 1.49
C LEU A 107 -9.71 -6.56 2.90
N THR A 108 -9.54 -5.57 3.76
CA THR A 108 -9.00 -5.77 5.10
C THR A 108 -9.76 -4.94 6.13
N LEU A 109 -9.18 -4.74 7.30
CA LEU A 109 -9.71 -3.89 8.36
C LEU A 109 -8.80 -2.67 8.56
N PHE A 110 -9.38 -1.58 9.05
CA PHE A 110 -8.57 -0.50 9.59
C PHE A 110 -7.72 -1.05 10.76
N PRO A 111 -6.38 -0.83 10.79
CA PRO A 111 -5.54 -1.43 11.82
C PRO A 111 -5.80 -0.79 13.20
N GLY A 112 -5.77 -1.61 14.24
CA GLY A 112 -5.62 -1.13 15.60
C GLY A 112 -4.19 -0.64 15.85
N TRP A 113 -3.99 0.11 16.92
CA TRP A 113 -2.67 0.61 17.30
C TRP A 113 -1.97 -0.29 18.32
N TYR A 114 -0.66 -0.22 18.39
CA TYR A 114 0.16 -0.76 19.48
C TYR A 114 1.11 0.32 20.04
N PRO A 115 1.63 0.16 21.28
CA PRO A 115 2.09 1.30 22.11
C PRO A 115 3.14 2.23 21.52
N SER A 116 4.00 1.76 20.63
CA SER A 116 5.15 2.53 20.13
C SER A 116 4.97 3.15 18.75
N ARG A 117 3.80 2.94 18.09
CA ARG A 117 3.60 3.32 16.71
C ARG A 117 2.23 3.93 16.45
N THR A 118 2.15 4.86 15.52
CA THR A 118 0.88 5.25 14.89
C THR A 118 0.30 4.09 14.07
N PRO A 119 -1.03 4.00 13.84
CA PRO A 119 -1.61 2.98 12.96
C PRO A 119 -1.00 3.00 11.57
N HIS A 120 -0.59 1.83 11.07
CA HIS A 120 0.05 1.69 9.77
C HIS A 120 -0.18 0.30 9.17
N LEU A 121 0.00 0.23 7.85
CA LEU A 121 0.08 -1.00 7.08
C LEU A 121 1.53 -1.26 6.71
N HIS A 122 1.95 -2.52 6.77
CA HIS A 122 3.22 -2.96 6.21
C HIS A 122 3.02 -3.50 4.81
N LEU A 123 3.91 -3.14 3.91
CA LEU A 123 3.97 -3.64 2.55
C LEU A 123 5.36 -4.15 2.21
N ARG A 124 5.40 -5.29 1.52
CA ARG A 124 6.58 -5.84 0.88
C ARG A 124 6.24 -6.17 -0.56
N VAL A 125 7.04 -5.67 -1.48
CA VAL A 125 6.88 -5.96 -2.91
C VAL A 125 8.09 -6.73 -3.39
N GLU A 126 7.85 -7.84 -4.08
CA GLU A 126 8.89 -8.63 -4.71
C GLU A 126 8.60 -8.78 -6.21
N VAL A 127 9.59 -8.43 -7.03
CA VAL A 127 9.53 -8.57 -8.49
C VAL A 127 10.93 -8.74 -9.06
N GLY A 128 11.11 -9.70 -9.97
CA GLY A 128 12.40 -9.97 -10.60
C GLY A 128 13.54 -10.27 -9.60
N GLY A 129 13.23 -10.94 -8.48
CA GLY A 129 14.19 -11.26 -7.43
C GLY A 129 14.61 -10.08 -6.54
N ARG A 130 14.05 -8.89 -6.77
CA ARG A 130 14.29 -7.70 -5.94
C ARG A 130 13.16 -7.49 -4.95
N VAL A 131 13.50 -7.00 -3.77
CA VAL A 131 12.56 -6.76 -2.67
C VAL A 131 12.57 -5.28 -2.30
N PHE A 132 11.38 -4.74 -2.15
CA PHE A 132 11.13 -3.40 -1.62
C PHE A 132 10.18 -3.49 -0.43
N ALA A 133 10.43 -2.74 0.63
CA ALA A 133 9.54 -2.67 1.78
C ALA A 133 9.24 -1.22 2.13
N THR A 134 8.00 -0.97 2.57
CA THR A 134 7.53 0.33 3.05
C THR A 134 6.37 0.15 4.02
N GLN A 135 5.86 1.28 4.51
CA GLN A 135 4.66 1.32 5.35
C GLN A 135 3.74 2.41 4.83
N LEU A 136 2.43 2.25 4.99
CA LEU A 136 1.44 3.29 4.69
C LEU A 136 0.74 3.72 5.96
N PHE A 137 0.47 5.00 6.06
CA PHE A 137 -0.10 5.64 7.23
C PHE A 137 -1.48 6.21 6.96
N PHE A 138 -2.20 6.56 8.00
CA PHE A 138 -3.57 7.03 7.95
C PHE A 138 -3.67 8.50 8.39
N PRO A 139 -4.53 9.31 7.74
CA PRO A 139 -4.83 10.66 8.20
C PRO A 139 -5.40 10.65 9.63
N GLU A 140 -4.98 11.59 10.47
CA GLU A 140 -5.37 11.61 11.88
C GLU A 140 -6.87 11.89 12.08
N GLU A 141 -7.51 12.63 11.16
CA GLU A 141 -8.96 12.83 11.16
C GLU A 141 -9.71 11.51 10.99
N VAL A 142 -9.26 10.63 10.08
CA VAL A 142 -9.84 9.31 9.88
C VAL A 142 -9.58 8.40 11.09
N GLN A 143 -8.38 8.48 11.68
CA GLN A 143 -8.09 7.76 12.91
C GLN A 143 -9.07 8.13 14.02
N ARG A 144 -9.34 9.43 14.23
CA ARG A 144 -10.32 9.88 15.25
C ARG A 144 -11.72 9.32 15.01
N GLU A 145 -12.17 9.29 13.76
CA GLU A 145 -13.48 8.71 13.40
C GLU A 145 -13.53 7.21 13.70
N VAL A 146 -12.53 6.45 13.25
CA VAL A 146 -12.49 4.99 13.43
C VAL A 146 -12.36 4.60 14.90
N TYR A 147 -11.47 5.26 15.64
CA TYR A 147 -11.24 4.93 17.06
C TYR A 147 -12.38 5.35 18.00
N ALA A 148 -13.37 6.07 17.50
CA ALA A 148 -14.64 6.31 18.21
C ALA A 148 -15.64 5.14 18.07
N LEU A 149 -15.41 4.20 17.15
CA LEU A 149 -16.29 3.07 16.84
C LEU A 149 -15.87 1.77 17.55
N PRO A 150 -16.80 0.84 17.84
CA PRO A 150 -16.43 -0.51 18.25
C PRO A 150 -15.71 -1.25 17.12
N PRO A 151 -14.75 -2.15 17.44
CA PRO A 151 -14.21 -2.44 18.77
C PRO A 151 -13.05 -1.51 19.18
N TYR A 152 -12.65 -0.54 18.36
CA TYR A 152 -11.49 0.34 18.59
C TYR A 152 -11.64 1.22 19.83
N ARG A 153 -12.87 1.73 20.08
CA ARG A 153 -13.15 2.65 21.21
C ARG A 153 -12.79 2.09 22.58
N GLU A 154 -12.76 0.76 22.71
CA GLU A 154 -12.40 0.10 23.96
C GLU A 154 -10.93 0.35 24.34
N ARG A 155 -10.09 0.60 23.35
CA ARG A 155 -8.68 0.93 23.55
C ARG A 155 -8.39 2.43 23.49
N GLY A 156 -9.33 3.21 22.98
CA GLY A 156 -9.20 4.65 22.79
C GLY A 156 -8.19 5.03 21.69
N MET A 157 -7.82 6.30 21.67
CA MET A 157 -6.89 6.86 20.67
C MET A 157 -5.48 6.30 20.79
N PRO A 158 -4.74 6.21 19.67
CA PRO A 158 -3.33 5.85 19.68
C PRO A 158 -2.50 6.71 20.65
N ARG A 159 -1.57 6.07 21.35
CA ARG A 159 -0.65 6.78 22.25
C ARG A 159 0.41 7.58 21.50
N VAL A 160 0.68 7.19 20.25
CA VAL A 160 1.64 7.83 19.36
C VAL A 160 0.86 8.33 18.14
N ASN A 161 0.89 9.63 17.88
CA ASN A 161 0.32 10.22 16.68
C ASN A 161 1.32 10.18 15.51
N ASN A 162 0.90 10.61 14.33
CA ASN A 162 1.75 10.56 13.15
C ASN A 162 3.07 11.32 13.36
N ARG A 163 3.05 12.51 13.96
CA ARG A 163 4.25 13.33 14.15
C ARG A 163 5.23 12.76 15.17
N GLN A 164 4.74 11.96 16.11
CA GLN A 164 5.55 11.33 17.16
C GLN A 164 6.17 9.99 16.70
N ASP A 165 5.68 9.42 15.60
CA ASP A 165 6.21 8.17 15.05
C ASP A 165 7.46 8.44 14.20
N GLY A 166 8.60 7.92 14.63
CA GLY A 166 9.89 8.16 13.94
C GLY A 166 10.00 7.58 12.53
N LEU A 167 9.04 6.74 12.11
CA LEU A 167 8.97 6.20 10.75
C LEU A 167 7.89 6.87 9.90
N PHE A 168 7.08 7.75 10.48
CA PHE A 168 6.04 8.44 9.73
C PHE A 168 6.63 9.36 8.66
N ARG A 169 5.98 9.32 7.49
CA ARG A 169 6.26 10.22 6.38
C ARG A 169 4.95 10.67 5.75
N ALA A 170 4.82 11.96 5.52
CA ALA A 170 3.60 12.53 4.92
C ALA A 170 3.35 12.02 3.47
N ASP A 171 4.41 11.70 2.73
CA ASP A 171 4.33 11.14 1.39
C ASP A 171 3.93 9.65 1.36
N LEU A 172 3.76 9.02 2.51
CA LEU A 172 3.23 7.67 2.70
C LEU A 172 1.81 7.65 3.32
N LEU A 173 1.15 8.79 3.41
CA LEU A 173 -0.26 8.86 3.81
C LEU A 173 -1.17 8.29 2.72
N LEU A 174 -2.08 7.41 3.13
CA LEU A 174 -3.17 6.93 2.27
C LEU A 174 -4.14 8.05 1.94
N ARG A 175 -4.56 8.11 0.69
CA ARG A 175 -5.78 8.83 0.32
C ARG A 175 -6.96 7.93 0.63
N LEU A 176 -7.84 8.39 1.49
CA LEU A 176 -9.00 7.64 1.96
C LEU A 176 -10.30 8.34 1.58
N GLU A 177 -11.25 7.56 1.11
CA GLU A 177 -12.63 7.97 0.84
C GLU A 177 -13.58 7.06 1.60
N ARG A 178 -14.70 7.60 2.08
CA ARG A 178 -15.75 6.78 2.69
C ARG A 178 -16.35 5.84 1.64
N GLU A 179 -16.51 4.56 2.00
CA GLU A 179 -17.15 3.54 1.17
C GLU A 179 -18.04 2.64 2.08
N GLY A 180 -19.35 2.88 2.05
CA GLY A 180 -20.29 2.20 2.94
C GLY A 180 -19.96 2.45 4.42
N GLU A 181 -19.82 1.37 5.20
CA GLU A 181 -19.44 1.43 6.62
C GLU A 181 -17.93 1.52 6.85
N GLY A 182 -17.13 1.57 5.78
CA GLY A 182 -15.68 1.57 5.83
C GLY A 182 -15.05 2.65 4.98
N TYR A 183 -13.85 2.33 4.48
CA TYR A 183 -13.05 3.23 3.66
C TYR A 183 -12.48 2.51 2.44
N ARG A 184 -12.30 3.27 1.38
CA ARG A 184 -11.45 2.90 0.24
C ARG A 184 -10.17 3.71 0.33
N GLY A 185 -9.03 3.03 0.34
CA GLY A 185 -7.70 3.62 0.27
C GLY A 185 -7.04 3.34 -1.06
N ALA A 186 -6.27 4.30 -1.58
CA ALA A 186 -5.48 4.11 -2.79
C ALA A 186 -4.06 4.64 -2.61
N PHE A 187 -3.09 3.92 -3.20
CA PHE A 187 -1.69 4.35 -3.20
C PHE A 187 -0.93 3.83 -4.43
N VAL A 188 0.01 4.65 -4.93
CA VAL A 188 0.91 4.25 -6.01
C VAL A 188 2.31 4.01 -5.46
N LEU A 189 2.77 2.76 -5.55
CA LEU A 189 4.11 2.34 -5.18
C LEU A 189 5.02 2.48 -6.39
N THR A 190 5.99 3.37 -6.34
CA THR A 190 7.04 3.49 -7.35
C THR A 190 8.30 2.85 -6.80
N LEU A 191 8.70 1.71 -7.37
CA LEU A 191 9.89 0.98 -6.92
C LEU A 191 11.16 1.72 -7.37
N PRO A 192 12.25 1.70 -6.56
CA PRO A 192 13.48 2.42 -6.85
C PRO A 192 14.33 1.78 -7.97
N PHE A 193 13.86 0.67 -8.54
CA PHE A 193 14.57 -0.12 -9.55
C PHE A 193 13.67 -0.50 -10.72
#